data_a7b05bb5803ecdfdbc3afbf2b70328bd
#
_entry.id   a7b05bb5803ecdfdbc3afbf2b70328bd
#
_cell.length_a   1.000
_cell.length_b   1.000
_cell.length_c   1.000
_cell.angle_alpha   90.00
_cell.angle_beta   90.00
_cell.angle_gamma   90.00
#
_symmetry.space_group_name_H-M   'P 1'
#
loop_
_entity.id
_entity.type
_entity.pdbx_description
1 polymer ?
#
loop_
_entity_poly.entity_id
_entity_poly.type
_entity_poly.pdbx_seq_one_letter_code
_entity_poly.pdbx_strand_id
1 'polypeptide(L)'
;MEKILIVEDDIAFGTMIQTWLRKKGFEVEKTTSVKAAIQVCEEAERGFDLVLSDLRLPDHDGIFLLQWMRKHGVQVPFIVMTSYAEIQNVVLAMKSGATDYVAKPFHPEILLDKIKEAIKTPKKQDSHANSADSLRSTDSNSTSTNAAPGKQSGNQASSANGDVPKYLEGESEASRKLYSFVSLVAPTPMSVLILGASGTGKEYVARRIHELSTRANKPFFALDCGAIPKEVAASEFFGHVKGSFTGADQDKKGAFEIANGGTLFLDEMGNLNYEVQVQLLRALQERKIRPVGSNKEIDIDIRLVCATNENLAQRVAEGNFREDLYHRINEFTIYMPELKDRGADLFLFADLFIKHANKELNRNVEGLDGKAKERIAAYNWPGNLRELNNVMKRATLLATGRYIGVTELEQSMAHIQPQAPTALHDEETELQRIEAALKAAGGNKSKAAQLLAVDRKTLYNKMKKYGI
;
A
#
# COMPACT_ATOMS: atom_id res chain seq x y z
N MET A 1 7.44 31.09 30.00
CA MET A 1 6.25 30.46 29.41
C MET A 1 6.70 29.97 28.05
N GLU A 2 6.47 28.70 27.71
CA GLU A 2 6.87 28.14 26.44
C GLU A 2 5.96 28.64 25.32
N LYS A 3 6.55 29.10 24.20
CA LYS A 3 5.85 29.73 23.07
C LYS A 3 5.70 28.78 21.92
N ILE A 4 4.45 28.51 21.49
CA ILE A 4 4.11 27.56 20.44
C ILE A 4 3.52 28.31 19.25
N LEU A 5 4.01 28.05 18.05
CA LEU A 5 3.42 28.49 16.78
C LEU A 5 2.50 27.39 16.23
N ILE A 6 1.25 27.71 15.97
CA ILE A 6 0.30 26.84 15.27
C ILE A 6 0.11 27.36 13.84
N VAL A 7 0.25 26.48 12.86
CA VAL A 7 -0.01 26.75 11.44
C VAL A 7 -1.13 25.82 10.97
N GLU A 8 -2.33 26.37 10.80
CA GLU A 8 -3.56 25.61 10.56
C GLU A 8 -4.55 26.46 9.78
N ASP A 9 -4.98 26.01 8.62
CA ASP A 9 -5.90 26.75 7.74
C ASP A 9 -7.37 26.66 8.20
N ASP A 10 -7.75 25.56 8.87
CA ASP A 10 -9.04 25.48 9.53
C ASP A 10 -9.08 26.42 10.75
N ILE A 11 -9.79 27.53 10.58
CA ILE A 11 -9.90 28.59 11.61
C ILE A 11 -10.53 28.05 12.89
N ALA A 12 -11.55 27.18 12.79
CA ALA A 12 -12.27 26.64 13.94
C ALA A 12 -11.39 25.67 14.73
N PHE A 13 -10.75 24.73 14.03
CA PHE A 13 -9.86 23.76 14.61
C PHE A 13 -8.60 24.42 15.22
N GLY A 14 -7.95 25.32 14.50
CA GLY A 14 -6.81 26.06 15.00
C GLY A 14 -7.13 26.92 16.24
N THR A 15 -8.32 27.54 16.29
CA THR A 15 -8.75 28.31 17.47
C THR A 15 -9.06 27.41 18.66
N MET A 16 -9.61 26.22 18.42
CA MET A 16 -9.86 25.23 19.46
C MET A 16 -8.55 24.77 20.11
N ILE A 17 -7.55 24.40 19.31
CA ILE A 17 -6.23 23.99 19.82
C ILE A 17 -5.53 25.15 20.54
N GLN A 18 -5.53 26.36 19.98
CA GLN A 18 -4.94 27.54 20.60
C GLN A 18 -5.55 27.81 21.99
N THR A 19 -6.89 27.80 22.10
CA THR A 19 -7.58 28.03 23.35
C THR A 19 -7.26 26.96 24.39
N TRP A 20 -7.19 25.69 23.94
CA TRP A 20 -6.89 24.57 24.82
C TRP A 20 -5.45 24.61 25.33
N LEU A 21 -4.46 24.87 24.46
CA LEU A 21 -3.05 24.97 24.86
C LEU A 21 -2.80 26.16 25.77
N ARG A 22 -3.47 27.31 25.55
CA ARG A 22 -3.41 28.46 26.48
C ARG A 22 -3.91 28.09 27.87
N LYS A 23 -5.01 27.33 27.98
CA LYS A 23 -5.50 26.80 29.27
C LYS A 23 -4.52 25.83 29.94
N LYS A 24 -3.64 25.18 29.18
CA LYS A 24 -2.57 24.31 29.72
C LYS A 24 -1.29 25.07 30.08
N GLY A 25 -1.25 26.39 29.89
CA GLY A 25 -0.16 27.26 30.35
C GLY A 25 0.88 27.62 29.28
N PHE A 26 0.58 27.38 27.99
CA PHE A 26 1.44 27.78 26.88
C PHE A 26 1.09 29.17 26.34
N GLU A 27 2.10 29.88 25.85
CA GLU A 27 1.89 31.04 25.00
C GLU A 27 1.71 30.56 23.55
N VAL A 28 0.61 30.92 22.87
CA VAL A 28 0.28 30.34 21.58
C VAL A 28 -0.04 31.42 20.57
N GLU A 29 0.72 31.41 19.48
CA GLU A 29 0.48 32.22 18.29
C GLU A 29 -0.07 31.33 17.16
N LYS A 30 -0.98 31.84 16.33
CA LYS A 30 -1.63 31.08 15.27
C LYS A 30 -1.56 31.81 13.94
N THR A 31 -1.21 31.04 12.87
CA THR A 31 -1.24 31.49 11.48
C THR A 31 -2.03 30.49 10.64
N THR A 32 -2.47 30.92 9.44
CA THR A 32 -3.30 30.09 8.55
C THR A 32 -2.61 29.69 7.24
N SER A 33 -1.34 30.07 7.09
CA SER A 33 -0.56 29.77 5.86
C SER A 33 0.93 29.73 6.16
N VAL A 34 1.69 29.09 5.29
CA VAL A 34 3.15 29.01 5.37
C VAL A 34 3.79 30.39 5.27
N LYS A 35 3.32 31.26 4.38
CA LYS A 35 3.84 32.63 4.22
C LYS A 35 3.67 33.44 5.51
N ALA A 36 2.49 33.38 6.12
CA ALA A 36 2.25 34.06 7.39
C ALA A 36 3.11 33.49 8.52
N ALA A 37 3.33 32.16 8.55
CA ALA A 37 4.21 31.51 9.52
C ALA A 37 5.67 31.96 9.37
N ILE A 38 6.18 32.07 8.14
CA ILE A 38 7.52 32.57 7.85
C ILE A 38 7.67 34.01 8.35
N GLN A 39 6.72 34.90 8.01
CA GLN A 39 6.74 36.28 8.45
C GLN A 39 6.78 36.39 9.97
N VAL A 40 5.94 35.64 10.67
CA VAL A 40 5.91 35.61 12.14
C VAL A 40 7.24 35.06 12.71
N CYS A 41 7.86 34.08 12.06
CA CYS A 41 9.17 33.59 12.50
C CYS A 41 10.30 34.62 12.30
N GLU A 42 10.22 35.45 11.26
CA GLU A 42 11.20 36.51 10.97
C GLU A 42 11.03 37.74 11.91
N GLU A 43 9.80 38.09 12.26
CA GLU A 43 9.45 39.25 13.11
C GLU A 43 9.55 38.95 14.61
N ALA A 44 9.63 37.71 15.03
CA ALA A 44 9.62 37.32 16.42
C ALA A 44 10.95 37.66 17.11
N GLU A 45 10.93 38.70 18.02
CA GLU A 45 12.08 39.05 18.87
C GLU A 45 12.53 37.89 19.76
N ARG A 46 11.57 37.09 20.23
CA ARG A 46 11.79 35.83 20.93
C ARG A 46 11.27 34.68 20.06
N GLY A 47 12.16 33.78 19.65
CA GLY A 47 11.80 32.59 18.85
C GLY A 47 10.76 31.72 19.56
N PHE A 48 10.18 30.78 18.79
CA PHE A 48 9.26 29.76 19.30
C PHE A 48 10.03 28.59 19.95
N ASP A 49 9.40 27.96 20.93
CA ASP A 49 9.93 26.75 21.58
C ASP A 49 9.44 25.46 20.86
N LEU A 50 8.35 25.56 20.08
CA LEU A 50 7.80 24.48 19.27
C LEU A 50 6.92 25.03 18.14
N VAL A 51 6.93 24.34 17.00
CA VAL A 51 6.01 24.59 15.88
C VAL A 51 5.09 23.38 15.69
N LEU A 52 3.80 23.67 15.57
CA LEU A 52 2.72 22.74 15.27
C LEU A 52 2.13 23.12 13.91
N SER A 53 2.34 22.33 12.88
CA SER A 53 1.89 22.69 11.53
C SER A 53 1.02 21.60 10.92
N ASP A 54 -0.10 22.01 10.31
CA ASP A 54 -0.77 21.13 9.37
C ASP A 54 0.14 20.82 8.19
N LEU A 55 -0.04 19.64 7.64
CA LEU A 55 0.65 19.21 6.44
C LEU A 55 0.11 19.93 5.20
N ARG A 56 -1.21 20.06 5.08
CA ARG A 56 -1.88 20.76 3.98
C ARG A 56 -2.23 22.18 4.37
N LEU A 57 -1.61 23.11 3.69
CA LEU A 57 -1.89 24.54 3.85
C LEU A 57 -2.19 25.15 2.47
N PRO A 58 -2.93 26.25 2.40
CA PRO A 58 -3.47 26.76 1.12
C PRO A 58 -2.41 27.27 0.14
N ASP A 59 -1.23 27.63 0.62
CA ASP A 59 -0.14 28.20 -0.18
C ASP A 59 1.01 27.23 -0.43
N HIS A 60 1.43 26.45 0.56
CA HIS A 60 2.47 25.43 0.48
C HIS A 60 2.18 24.32 1.50
N ASP A 61 2.87 23.17 1.40
CA ASP A 61 2.78 22.13 2.42
C ASP A 61 3.60 22.47 3.71
N GLY A 62 3.21 21.88 4.84
CA GLY A 62 3.92 22.07 6.11
C GLY A 62 5.38 21.59 6.10
N ILE A 63 5.74 20.69 5.16
CA ILE A 63 7.12 20.22 4.99
C ILE A 63 7.97 21.34 4.39
N PHE A 64 7.42 22.15 3.51
CA PHE A 64 8.11 23.33 2.96
C PHE A 64 8.50 24.31 4.09
N LEU A 65 7.59 24.57 5.03
CA LEU A 65 7.89 25.40 6.21
C LEU A 65 9.04 24.80 7.03
N LEU A 66 8.99 23.51 7.31
CA LEU A 66 10.05 22.79 8.03
C LEU A 66 11.41 22.92 7.33
N GLN A 67 11.45 22.67 6.02
CA GLN A 67 12.68 22.79 5.23
C GLN A 67 13.22 24.23 5.20
N TRP A 68 12.33 25.21 5.07
CA TRP A 68 12.70 26.62 5.16
C TRP A 68 13.32 26.94 6.53
N MET A 69 12.71 26.50 7.64
CA MET A 69 13.23 26.69 8.99
C MET A 69 14.63 26.07 9.14
N ARG A 70 14.82 24.82 8.70
CA ARG A 70 16.13 24.13 8.78
C ARG A 70 17.20 24.84 7.95
N LYS A 71 16.85 25.32 6.76
CA LYS A 71 17.76 26.10 5.88
C LYS A 71 18.19 27.44 6.49
N HIS A 72 17.32 28.07 7.28
CA HIS A 72 17.61 29.32 7.97
C HIS A 72 18.17 29.12 9.39
N GLY A 73 18.58 27.89 9.74
CA GLY A 73 19.22 27.59 11.02
C GLY A 73 18.27 27.52 12.21
N VAL A 74 16.97 27.55 11.99
CA VAL A 74 15.97 27.47 13.05
C VAL A 74 15.75 26.00 13.43
N GLN A 75 16.36 25.57 14.54
CA GLN A 75 16.34 24.19 15.05
C GLN A 75 15.29 23.99 16.15
N VAL A 76 14.11 24.54 15.97
CA VAL A 76 12.99 24.37 16.91
C VAL A 76 12.30 23.04 16.68
N PRO A 77 11.84 22.30 17.72
CA PRO A 77 11.00 21.14 17.58
C PRO A 77 9.80 21.41 16.69
N PHE A 78 9.54 20.51 15.74
CA PHE A 78 8.49 20.64 14.74
C PHE A 78 7.62 19.41 14.74
N ILE A 79 6.35 19.55 15.10
CA ILE A 79 5.35 18.49 15.09
C ILE A 79 4.40 18.71 13.91
N VAL A 80 4.25 17.71 13.05
CA VAL A 80 3.34 17.74 11.91
C VAL A 80 1.97 17.22 12.34
N MET A 81 0.91 17.99 12.10
CA MET A 81 -0.47 17.51 12.17
C MET A 81 -0.90 17.06 10.78
N THR A 82 -1.49 15.88 10.66
CA THR A 82 -1.84 15.31 9.35
C THR A 82 -3.15 14.54 9.40
N SER A 83 -3.91 14.53 8.31
CA SER A 83 -5.03 13.62 8.16
C SER A 83 -4.55 12.18 7.97
N TYR A 84 -5.37 11.19 8.34
CA TYR A 84 -5.05 9.77 8.21
C TYR A 84 -4.62 9.36 6.78
N ALA A 85 -5.09 10.07 5.76
CA ALA A 85 -4.76 9.80 4.36
C ALA A 85 -3.32 10.20 3.97
N GLU A 86 -2.57 10.90 4.82
CA GLU A 86 -1.30 11.56 4.47
C GLU A 86 -0.08 11.03 5.21
N ILE A 87 -0.18 9.89 5.88
CA ILE A 87 0.92 9.26 6.65
C ILE A 87 2.19 9.06 5.79
N GLN A 88 2.07 8.95 4.46
CA GLN A 88 3.22 8.89 3.56
C GLN A 88 4.09 10.17 3.60
N ASN A 89 3.46 11.32 3.78
CA ASN A 89 4.17 12.60 3.90
C ASN A 89 4.82 12.77 5.28
N VAL A 90 4.36 12.04 6.30
CA VAL A 90 4.98 12.01 7.63
C VAL A 90 6.41 11.48 7.56
N VAL A 91 6.68 10.43 6.80
CA VAL A 91 8.04 9.88 6.63
C VAL A 91 8.94 10.92 5.97
N LEU A 92 8.42 11.67 5.01
CA LEU A 92 9.17 12.77 4.39
C LEU A 92 9.44 13.90 5.38
N ALA A 93 8.44 14.26 6.20
CA ALA A 93 8.59 15.25 7.26
C ALA A 93 9.66 14.83 8.29
N MET A 94 9.64 13.56 8.74
CA MET A 94 10.64 13.03 9.67
C MET A 94 12.05 13.04 9.06
N LYS A 95 12.20 12.67 7.79
CA LYS A 95 13.48 12.78 7.05
C LYS A 95 13.94 14.23 6.87
N SER A 96 13.00 15.17 6.78
CA SER A 96 13.28 16.60 6.68
C SER A 96 13.58 17.25 8.03
N GLY A 97 13.59 16.47 9.12
CA GLY A 97 13.94 16.93 10.46
C GLY A 97 12.74 17.35 11.33
N ALA A 98 11.54 16.81 11.06
CA ALA A 98 10.43 16.91 12.01
C ALA A 98 10.76 16.11 13.28
N THR A 99 10.31 16.61 14.43
CA THR A 99 10.53 15.95 15.72
C THR A 99 9.53 14.81 15.93
N ASP A 100 8.26 15.04 15.56
CA ASP A 100 7.19 14.05 15.70
C ASP A 100 5.99 14.42 14.81
N TYR A 101 4.95 13.58 14.81
CA TYR A 101 3.71 13.86 14.12
C TYR A 101 2.48 13.46 14.94
N VAL A 102 1.31 14.02 14.58
CA VAL A 102 0.02 13.68 15.19
C VAL A 102 -1.03 13.53 14.08
N ALA A 103 -1.70 12.38 14.04
CA ALA A 103 -2.76 12.13 13.07
C ALA A 103 -4.10 12.72 13.57
N LYS A 104 -4.77 13.52 12.71
CA LYS A 104 -6.13 14.02 12.94
C LYS A 104 -7.18 12.94 12.58
N PRO A 105 -8.24 12.74 13.38
CA PRO A 105 -8.54 13.38 14.66
C PRO A 105 -7.70 12.77 15.79
N PHE A 106 -7.25 13.60 16.74
CA PHE A 106 -6.46 13.17 17.89
C PHE A 106 -7.10 13.55 19.23
N HIS A 107 -6.80 12.78 20.25
CA HIS A 107 -7.13 13.16 21.63
C HIS A 107 -6.19 14.28 22.10
N PRO A 108 -6.72 15.38 22.69
CA PRO A 108 -5.89 16.49 23.12
C PRO A 108 -4.76 16.12 24.08
N GLU A 109 -4.93 15.14 24.94
CA GLU A 109 -3.90 14.68 25.88
C GLU A 109 -2.70 14.03 25.16
N ILE A 110 -2.93 13.28 24.05
CA ILE A 110 -1.86 12.72 23.23
C ILE A 110 -1.00 13.82 22.61
N LEU A 111 -1.64 14.90 22.12
CA LEU A 111 -0.93 16.07 21.60
C LEU A 111 -0.09 16.74 22.69
N LEU A 112 -0.64 16.88 23.91
CA LEU A 112 0.07 17.49 25.04
C LEU A 112 1.31 16.70 25.44
N ASP A 113 1.21 15.37 25.47
CA ASP A 113 2.34 14.50 25.83
C ASP A 113 3.47 14.63 24.78
N LYS A 114 3.13 14.62 23.48
CA LYS A 114 4.09 14.83 22.40
C LYS A 114 4.74 16.20 22.42
N ILE A 115 3.98 17.26 22.71
CA ILE A 115 4.52 18.63 22.89
C ILE A 115 5.54 18.66 24.02
N LYS A 116 5.18 18.09 25.19
CA LYS A 116 6.07 18.06 26.36
C LYS A 116 7.34 17.24 26.12
N GLU A 117 7.22 16.15 25.40
CA GLU A 117 8.36 15.28 25.03
C GLU A 117 9.29 16.01 24.04
N ALA A 118 8.73 16.64 23.01
CA ALA A 118 9.49 17.38 22.01
C ALA A 118 10.27 18.58 22.62
N ILE A 119 9.67 19.29 23.56
CA ILE A 119 10.33 20.43 24.23
C ILE A 119 11.42 19.96 25.21
N LYS A 120 11.25 18.78 25.85
CA LYS A 120 12.21 18.25 26.83
C LYS A 120 13.45 17.63 26.20
N THR A 121 13.42 17.28 24.92
CA THR A 121 14.55 16.61 24.23
C THR A 121 15.69 17.61 24.01
N PRO A 122 16.89 17.44 24.60
CA PRO A 122 17.98 18.40 24.45
C PRO A 122 18.49 18.41 23.01
N LYS A 123 18.79 19.59 22.48
CA LYS A 123 19.35 19.84 21.14
C LYS A 123 20.63 18.99 20.94
N LYS A 124 20.58 17.97 20.10
CA LYS A 124 21.80 17.36 19.56
C LYS A 124 22.44 18.35 18.60
N GLN A 125 23.56 18.93 19.03
CA GLN A 125 24.46 19.64 18.15
C GLN A 125 25.17 18.63 17.25
N ASP A 126 24.81 18.57 15.98
CA ASP A 126 25.63 17.92 14.94
C ASP A 126 26.76 18.88 14.57
N SER A 127 27.91 18.64 15.17
CA SER A 127 29.19 19.22 14.73
C SER A 127 29.71 18.44 13.52
N HIS A 128 29.41 18.91 12.33
CA HIS A 128 30.15 18.60 11.12
C HIS A 128 30.82 19.86 10.58
N ALA A 129 32.10 20.03 10.92
CA ALA A 129 33.02 20.86 10.16
C ALA A 129 34.39 20.21 10.15
N ASN A 130 34.80 19.83 8.96
CA ASN A 130 36.15 19.76 8.40
C ASN A 130 37.35 19.41 9.30
N SER A 131 38.01 18.32 8.99
CA SER A 131 39.47 18.36 8.79
C SER A 131 39.94 17.17 7.98
N ALA A 132 40.42 17.46 6.80
CA ALA A 132 41.29 16.59 6.05
C ALA A 132 42.73 16.69 6.67
N ASP A 133 43.45 15.62 6.44
CA ASP A 133 44.92 15.51 6.48
C ASP A 133 45.62 15.17 7.78
N SER A 134 46.16 14.01 7.82
CA SER A 134 47.59 13.68 7.87
C SER A 134 47.87 12.23 8.24
N LEU A 135 48.66 11.65 7.35
CA LEU A 135 49.32 10.36 7.41
C LEU A 135 50.33 10.28 8.59
N ARG A 136 50.46 9.11 9.22
CA ARG A 136 51.68 8.31 9.43
C ARG A 136 51.70 7.52 10.71
N SER A 137 51.75 6.20 10.49
CA SER A 137 52.66 5.19 11.06
C SER A 137 53.04 5.22 12.55
N THR A 138 52.85 4.14 13.26
CA THR A 138 53.91 3.17 13.64
C THR A 138 53.39 2.07 14.57
N ASP A 139 53.96 0.89 14.33
CA ASP A 139 53.94 -0.40 14.98
C ASP A 139 53.85 -0.45 16.51
N SER A 140 53.26 -1.50 17.01
CA SER A 140 53.82 -2.66 17.68
C SER A 140 53.00 -3.18 18.88
N ASN A 141 52.65 -4.45 18.76
CA ASN A 141 52.73 -5.58 19.73
C ASN A 141 52.12 -5.45 21.13
N SER A 142 51.18 -6.28 21.46
CA SER A 142 51.28 -7.53 22.23
C SER A 142 50.07 -7.86 23.10
N THR A 143 49.65 -9.10 22.94
CA THR A 143 49.13 -10.11 23.89
C THR A 143 47.86 -9.89 24.71
N SER A 144 46.89 -10.72 24.32
CA SER A 144 46.07 -11.68 25.13
C SER A 144 45.20 -11.17 26.28
N THR A 145 43.91 -11.40 26.27
CA THR A 145 43.16 -12.54 26.82
C THR A 145 41.66 -12.31 26.82
N ASN A 146 40.94 -13.31 26.34
CA ASN A 146 39.61 -13.80 26.68
C ASN A 146 38.48 -12.85 27.20
N ALA A 147 37.42 -12.72 26.42
CA ALA A 147 36.05 -13.15 26.72
C ALA A 147 35.08 -12.77 25.59
N ALA A 148 34.41 -13.74 25.01
CA ALA A 148 33.26 -13.63 24.10
C ALA A 148 31.95 -13.65 24.92
N PRO A 149 30.72 -13.47 24.33
CA PRO A 149 30.35 -13.01 23.00
C PRO A 149 29.20 -12.00 23.01
N GLY A 150 29.16 -11.14 22.04
CA GLY A 150 27.96 -10.38 21.69
C GLY A 150 27.66 -10.55 20.18
N LYS A 151 26.65 -11.33 19.85
CA LYS A 151 26.23 -11.62 18.49
C LYS A 151 25.54 -10.40 17.86
N GLN A 152 26.19 -9.78 16.89
CA GLN A 152 25.51 -9.04 15.85
C GLN A 152 25.36 -9.97 14.64
N SER A 153 24.15 -10.44 14.37
CA SER A 153 23.85 -11.22 13.19
C SER A 153 23.35 -10.30 12.08
N GLY A 154 24.27 -9.90 11.22
CA GLY A 154 23.93 -9.52 9.86
C GLY A 154 23.58 -10.81 9.12
N ASN A 155 22.31 -11.03 8.84
CA ASN A 155 21.85 -12.21 8.13
C ASN A 155 21.96 -11.96 6.61
N GLN A 156 23.17 -12.15 6.07
CA GLN A 156 23.34 -12.60 4.69
C GLN A 156 23.26 -14.13 4.71
N ALA A 157 22.04 -14.65 4.56
CA ALA A 157 21.87 -16.07 4.30
C ALA A 157 22.21 -16.37 2.84
N SER A 158 23.47 -16.67 2.56
CA SER A 158 23.87 -17.42 1.37
C SER A 158 23.33 -18.83 1.55
N SER A 159 22.20 -19.16 0.95
CA SER A 159 21.72 -20.53 0.82
C SER A 159 22.54 -21.25 -0.23
N ALA A 160 23.48 -22.04 0.22
CA ALA A 160 24.21 -23.04 -0.56
C ALA A 160 23.34 -24.30 -0.71
N ASN A 161 22.18 -24.18 -1.31
CA ASN A 161 21.41 -25.23 -1.95
C ASN A 161 20.50 -24.53 -2.95
N GLY A 162 20.58 -24.90 -4.23
CA GLY A 162 19.99 -24.25 -5.41
C GLY A 162 18.45 -24.11 -5.42
N ASP A 163 17.86 -23.67 -4.32
CA ASP A 163 16.43 -23.40 -4.24
C ASP A 163 16.17 -21.96 -4.70
N VAL A 164 15.41 -21.82 -5.79
CA VAL A 164 15.02 -20.52 -6.35
C VAL A 164 14.14 -19.83 -5.30
N PRO A 165 14.44 -18.59 -4.88
CA PRO A 165 13.63 -17.87 -3.90
C PRO A 165 12.20 -17.75 -4.42
N LYS A 166 11.23 -18.03 -3.54
CA LYS A 166 9.82 -17.97 -3.89
C LYS A 166 9.40 -16.56 -4.25
N TYR A 167 10.05 -15.56 -3.67
CA TYR A 167 9.71 -14.14 -3.77
C TYR A 167 10.96 -13.28 -3.83
N LEU A 168 10.86 -12.11 -4.47
CA LEU A 168 11.93 -11.14 -4.61
C LEU A 168 11.41 -9.75 -4.23
N GLU A 169 12.15 -9.06 -3.37
CA GLU A 169 11.98 -7.63 -3.14
C GLU A 169 12.77 -6.89 -4.23
N GLY A 170 12.15 -5.91 -4.91
CA GLY A 170 12.85 -5.14 -5.93
C GLY A 170 13.87 -4.17 -5.33
N GLU A 171 14.79 -3.69 -6.16
CA GLU A 171 15.89 -2.78 -5.79
C GLU A 171 15.66 -1.35 -6.25
N SER A 172 14.62 -1.09 -7.05
CA SER A 172 14.27 0.26 -7.51
C SER A 172 13.93 1.18 -6.35
N GLU A 173 13.98 2.49 -6.56
CA GLU A 173 13.59 3.48 -5.56
C GLU A 173 12.14 3.27 -5.10
N ALA A 174 11.22 2.99 -6.03
CA ALA A 174 9.83 2.69 -5.74
C ALA A 174 9.69 1.46 -4.84
N SER A 175 10.43 0.38 -5.12
CA SER A 175 10.44 -0.83 -4.30
C SER A 175 11.08 -0.59 -2.94
N ARG A 176 12.21 0.11 -2.85
CA ARG A 176 12.83 0.45 -1.56
C ARG A 176 11.89 1.28 -0.67
N LYS A 177 11.18 2.24 -1.26
CA LYS A 177 10.16 3.03 -0.54
C LYS A 177 9.02 2.14 -0.04
N LEU A 178 8.51 1.24 -0.88
CA LEU A 178 7.48 0.27 -0.50
C LEU A 178 7.94 -0.57 0.71
N TYR A 179 9.12 -1.19 0.64
CA TYR A 179 9.60 -2.07 1.71
C TYR A 179 10.03 -1.32 2.97
N SER A 180 10.36 -0.03 2.88
CA SER A 180 10.56 0.82 4.07
C SER A 180 9.25 0.97 4.85
N PHE A 181 8.10 1.14 4.18
CA PHE A 181 6.80 1.17 4.83
C PHE A 181 6.38 -0.19 5.40
N VAL A 182 6.65 -1.26 4.66
CA VAL A 182 6.42 -2.63 5.15
C VAL A 182 7.19 -2.87 6.46
N SER A 183 8.47 -2.53 6.49
CA SER A 183 9.31 -2.70 7.69
C SER A 183 8.87 -1.83 8.87
N LEU A 184 8.35 -0.63 8.57
CA LEU A 184 7.84 0.29 9.59
C LEU A 184 6.55 -0.24 10.24
N VAL A 185 5.60 -0.72 9.45
CA VAL A 185 4.28 -1.14 9.95
C VAL A 185 4.27 -2.57 10.47
N ALA A 186 5.18 -3.44 10.01
CA ALA A 186 5.19 -4.85 10.35
C ALA A 186 5.21 -5.13 11.88
N PRO A 187 6.05 -4.48 12.71
CA PRO A 187 6.08 -4.75 14.15
C PRO A 187 4.87 -4.19 14.92
N THR A 188 4.01 -3.36 14.30
CA THR A 188 2.87 -2.74 14.95
C THR A 188 1.63 -3.64 14.92
N PRO A 189 0.64 -3.44 15.82
CA PRO A 189 -0.63 -4.14 15.77
C PRO A 189 -1.65 -3.52 14.79
N MET A 190 -1.28 -2.44 14.07
CA MET A 190 -2.17 -1.69 13.19
C MET A 190 -2.73 -2.55 12.06
N SER A 191 -3.97 -2.29 11.68
CA SER A 191 -4.58 -2.79 10.46
C SER A 191 -3.90 -2.14 9.25
N VAL A 192 -3.63 -2.91 8.20
CA VAL A 192 -2.97 -2.40 7.00
C VAL A 192 -3.86 -2.56 5.79
N LEU A 193 -4.05 -1.47 5.04
CA LEU A 193 -4.75 -1.46 3.76
C LEU A 193 -3.74 -1.33 2.61
N ILE A 194 -3.67 -2.34 1.74
CA ILE A 194 -2.78 -2.38 0.58
C ILE A 194 -3.58 -2.02 -0.67
N LEU A 195 -3.29 -0.86 -1.26
CA LEU A 195 -3.93 -0.37 -2.46
C LEU A 195 -3.02 -0.54 -3.68
N GLY A 196 -3.58 -0.99 -4.80
CA GLY A 196 -2.82 -1.08 -6.04
C GLY A 196 -3.49 -1.92 -7.11
N ALA A 197 -3.08 -1.71 -8.36
CA ALA A 197 -3.62 -2.40 -9.52
C ALA A 197 -3.54 -3.94 -9.38
N SER A 198 -4.35 -4.65 -10.16
CA SER A 198 -4.31 -6.11 -10.17
C SER A 198 -2.94 -6.62 -10.61
N GLY A 199 -2.48 -7.70 -9.99
CA GLY A 199 -1.21 -8.34 -10.34
C GLY A 199 0.06 -7.64 -9.85
N THR A 200 -0.01 -6.58 -9.03
CA THR A 200 1.16 -5.84 -8.50
C THR A 200 1.90 -6.57 -7.38
N GLY A 201 1.32 -7.65 -6.82
CA GLY A 201 1.93 -8.45 -5.75
C GLY A 201 1.45 -8.09 -4.33
N LYS A 202 0.21 -7.63 -4.17
CA LYS A 202 -0.38 -7.25 -2.87
C LYS A 202 -0.31 -8.37 -1.82
N GLU A 203 -0.62 -9.62 -2.21
CA GLU A 203 -0.55 -10.77 -1.31
C GLU A 203 0.88 -11.02 -0.79
N TYR A 204 1.89 -10.84 -1.67
CA TYR A 204 3.29 -10.97 -1.25
C TYR A 204 3.64 -9.94 -0.16
N VAL A 205 3.24 -8.68 -0.35
CA VAL A 205 3.47 -7.63 0.65
C VAL A 205 2.74 -7.95 1.96
N ALA A 206 1.51 -8.48 1.91
CA ALA A 206 0.78 -8.91 3.10
C ALA A 206 1.52 -10.03 3.86
N ARG A 207 2.06 -11.03 3.15
CA ARG A 207 2.89 -12.09 3.76
C ARG A 207 4.16 -11.52 4.37
N ARG A 208 4.80 -10.57 3.69
CA ARG A 208 6.03 -9.93 4.18
C ARG A 208 5.78 -9.12 5.45
N ILE A 209 4.64 -8.41 5.54
CA ILE A 209 4.19 -7.74 6.77
C ILE A 209 4.03 -8.74 7.91
N HIS A 210 3.45 -9.91 7.65
CA HIS A 210 3.28 -10.96 8.66
C HIS A 210 4.64 -11.53 9.11
N GLU A 211 5.53 -11.88 8.17
CA GLU A 211 6.87 -12.43 8.43
C GLU A 211 7.76 -11.51 9.27
N LEU A 212 7.63 -10.18 9.07
CA LEU A 212 8.39 -9.18 9.82
C LEU A 212 7.68 -8.73 11.12
N SER A 213 6.49 -9.28 11.41
CA SER A 213 5.70 -8.91 12.57
C SER A 213 6.06 -9.72 13.81
N THR A 214 5.56 -9.28 14.98
CA THR A 214 5.61 -10.06 16.23
C THR A 214 4.82 -11.38 16.16
N ARG A 215 4.02 -11.57 15.11
CA ARG A 215 3.19 -12.75 14.85
C ARG A 215 3.75 -13.67 13.76
N ALA A 216 5.02 -13.53 13.36
CA ALA A 216 5.65 -14.29 12.28
C ALA A 216 5.52 -15.82 12.41
N ASN A 217 5.52 -16.35 13.65
CA ASN A 217 5.38 -17.78 13.96
C ASN A 217 3.92 -18.20 14.24
N LYS A 218 2.94 -17.33 13.97
CA LYS A 218 1.52 -17.57 14.18
C LYS A 218 0.82 -17.83 12.84
N PRO A 219 -0.45 -18.29 12.81
CA PRO A 219 -1.15 -18.52 11.56
C PRO A 219 -1.24 -17.27 10.68
N PHE A 220 -1.02 -17.46 9.37
CA PHE A 220 -1.36 -16.49 8.32
C PHE A 220 -2.44 -17.13 7.47
N PHE A 221 -3.64 -16.56 7.47
CA PHE A 221 -4.75 -17.04 6.67
C PHE A 221 -5.15 -15.98 5.65
N ALA A 222 -5.17 -16.38 4.37
CA ALA A 222 -5.56 -15.51 3.26
C ALA A 222 -6.94 -15.91 2.75
N LEU A 223 -7.81 -14.92 2.57
CA LEU A 223 -9.16 -15.07 2.05
C LEU A 223 -9.37 -14.10 0.89
N ASP A 224 -9.72 -14.63 -0.28
CA ASP A 224 -10.10 -13.83 -1.45
C ASP A 224 -11.61 -13.55 -1.40
N CYS A 225 -11.96 -12.29 -1.10
CA CYS A 225 -13.36 -11.86 -0.97
C CYS A 225 -14.10 -11.84 -2.32
N GLY A 226 -13.38 -11.71 -3.43
CA GLY A 226 -13.95 -11.73 -4.78
C GLY A 226 -14.34 -13.13 -5.28
N ALA A 227 -13.68 -14.16 -4.75
CA ALA A 227 -13.94 -15.54 -5.11
C ALA A 227 -15.09 -16.19 -4.34
N ILE A 228 -15.61 -15.53 -3.28
CA ILE A 228 -16.62 -16.11 -2.40
C ILE A 228 -18.03 -15.70 -2.86
N PRO A 229 -18.93 -16.67 -3.16
CA PRO A 229 -20.33 -16.37 -3.41
C PRO A 229 -20.99 -15.70 -2.18
N LYS A 230 -21.86 -14.71 -2.44
CA LYS A 230 -22.47 -13.89 -1.39
C LYS A 230 -23.23 -14.71 -0.35
N GLU A 231 -23.86 -15.80 -0.78
CA GLU A 231 -24.69 -16.68 0.02
C GLU A 231 -23.91 -17.46 1.09
N VAL A 232 -22.64 -17.74 0.83
CA VAL A 232 -21.78 -18.49 1.76
C VAL A 232 -20.74 -17.62 2.44
N ALA A 233 -20.68 -16.34 2.11
CA ALA A 233 -19.63 -15.43 2.60
C ALA A 233 -19.62 -15.39 4.14
N ALA A 234 -20.75 -15.23 4.81
CA ALA A 234 -20.80 -15.23 6.28
C ALA A 234 -20.23 -16.53 6.88
N SER A 235 -20.51 -17.67 6.26
CA SER A 235 -19.96 -18.97 6.69
C SER A 235 -18.45 -19.07 6.49
N GLU A 236 -17.90 -18.53 5.37
CA GLU A 236 -16.45 -18.53 5.12
C GLU A 236 -15.71 -17.62 6.12
N PHE A 237 -16.29 -16.48 6.47
CA PHE A 237 -15.68 -15.54 7.42
C PHE A 237 -15.81 -16.02 8.87
N PHE A 238 -17.02 -16.37 9.33
CA PHE A 238 -17.33 -16.58 10.75
C PHE A 238 -17.54 -18.03 11.15
N GLY A 239 -17.61 -18.93 10.16
CA GLY A 239 -17.94 -20.34 10.39
C GLY A 239 -19.45 -20.59 10.53
N HIS A 240 -19.82 -21.86 10.65
CA HIS A 240 -21.20 -22.28 10.87
C HIS A 240 -21.27 -23.53 11.70
N VAL A 241 -22.42 -23.74 12.34
CA VAL A 241 -22.77 -25.01 13.02
C VAL A 241 -23.63 -25.88 12.11
N LYS A 242 -23.56 -27.19 12.29
CA LYS A 242 -24.37 -28.16 11.56
C LYS A 242 -25.85 -27.80 11.60
N GLY A 243 -26.52 -27.87 10.44
CA GLY A 243 -27.95 -27.59 10.29
C GLY A 243 -28.33 -26.11 10.23
N SER A 244 -27.36 -25.16 10.16
CA SER A 244 -27.63 -23.72 10.15
C SER A 244 -28.25 -23.24 8.83
N PHE A 245 -28.03 -23.93 7.72
CA PHE A 245 -28.64 -23.70 6.42
C PHE A 245 -28.65 -24.98 5.58
N THR A 246 -29.34 -25.00 4.45
CA THR A 246 -29.38 -26.15 3.52
C THR A 246 -27.99 -26.43 2.96
N GLY A 247 -27.43 -27.61 3.27
CA GLY A 247 -26.07 -28.00 2.92
C GLY A 247 -25.02 -27.83 4.04
N ALA A 248 -25.44 -27.38 5.24
CA ALA A 248 -24.58 -27.34 6.42
C ALA A 248 -24.54 -28.72 7.12
N ASP A 249 -23.88 -29.70 6.50
CA ASP A 249 -23.85 -31.08 6.98
C ASP A 249 -22.94 -31.31 8.20
N GLN A 250 -21.97 -30.43 8.40
CA GLN A 250 -20.99 -30.46 9.50
C GLN A 250 -20.71 -29.07 10.02
N ASP A 251 -20.07 -28.96 11.18
CA ASP A 251 -19.54 -27.70 11.71
C ASP A 251 -18.34 -27.27 10.86
N LYS A 252 -18.24 -25.98 10.56
CA LYS A 252 -17.12 -25.38 9.81
C LYS A 252 -16.54 -24.20 10.57
N LYS A 253 -15.21 -24.21 10.76
CA LYS A 253 -14.48 -23.05 11.26
C LYS A 253 -14.35 -21.99 10.19
N GLY A 254 -14.60 -20.73 10.55
CA GLY A 254 -14.43 -19.60 9.65
C GLY A 254 -12.99 -19.04 9.65
N ALA A 255 -12.73 -18.14 8.70
CA ALA A 255 -11.43 -17.48 8.51
C ALA A 255 -10.91 -16.82 9.79
N PHE A 256 -11.78 -16.17 10.56
CA PHE A 256 -11.42 -15.53 11.83
C PHE A 256 -10.93 -16.52 12.89
N GLU A 257 -11.58 -17.70 12.99
CA GLU A 257 -11.16 -18.72 13.92
C GLU A 257 -9.85 -19.40 13.50
N ILE A 258 -9.67 -19.61 12.18
CA ILE A 258 -8.44 -20.20 11.62
C ILE A 258 -7.24 -19.25 11.80
N ALA A 259 -7.47 -17.94 11.63
CA ALA A 259 -6.43 -16.93 11.77
C ALA A 259 -6.16 -16.51 13.23
N ASN A 260 -6.90 -17.07 14.21
CA ASN A 260 -6.84 -16.61 15.59
C ASN A 260 -5.44 -16.72 16.20
N GLY A 261 -5.00 -15.68 16.89
CA GLY A 261 -3.64 -15.49 17.38
C GLY A 261 -2.64 -14.98 16.33
N GLY A 262 -3.04 -14.94 15.04
CA GLY A 262 -2.17 -14.65 13.88
C GLY A 262 -2.59 -13.42 13.06
N THR A 263 -2.51 -13.57 11.74
CA THR A 263 -2.85 -12.53 10.77
C THR A 263 -3.91 -13.04 9.80
N LEU A 264 -4.99 -12.29 9.65
CA LEU A 264 -6.01 -12.49 8.62
C LEU A 264 -5.73 -11.52 7.47
N PHE A 265 -5.51 -12.06 6.27
CA PHE A 265 -5.37 -11.29 5.04
C PHE A 265 -6.66 -11.41 4.21
N LEU A 266 -7.25 -10.27 3.87
CA LEU A 266 -8.45 -10.17 3.04
C LEU A 266 -8.07 -9.50 1.71
N ASP A 267 -8.08 -10.26 0.62
CA ASP A 267 -7.89 -9.72 -0.72
C ASP A 267 -9.23 -9.34 -1.35
N GLU A 268 -9.19 -8.40 -2.29
CA GLU A 268 -10.36 -7.86 -2.99
C GLU A 268 -11.49 -7.38 -2.06
N MET A 269 -11.12 -6.70 -0.99
CA MET A 269 -11.99 -6.22 0.08
C MET A 269 -13.21 -5.42 -0.41
N GLY A 270 -13.09 -4.73 -1.56
CA GLY A 270 -14.18 -3.98 -2.18
C GLY A 270 -15.39 -4.83 -2.57
N ASN A 271 -15.20 -6.15 -2.78
CA ASN A 271 -16.27 -7.06 -3.21
C ASN A 271 -17.17 -7.57 -2.09
N LEU A 272 -16.91 -7.21 -0.82
CA LEU A 272 -17.71 -7.64 0.31
C LEU A 272 -19.14 -7.13 0.23
N ASN A 273 -20.11 -8.03 0.45
CA ASN A 273 -21.51 -7.63 0.59
C ASN A 273 -21.74 -6.87 1.91
N TYR A 274 -22.81 -6.08 1.97
CA TYR A 274 -23.10 -5.19 3.10
C TYR A 274 -23.25 -5.95 4.43
N GLU A 275 -23.84 -7.14 4.42
CA GLU A 275 -24.07 -7.95 5.64
C GLU A 275 -22.74 -8.41 6.26
N VAL A 276 -21.80 -8.87 5.43
CA VAL A 276 -20.44 -9.25 5.88
C VAL A 276 -19.68 -8.04 6.38
N GLN A 277 -19.81 -6.86 5.74
CA GLN A 277 -19.19 -5.62 6.23
C GLN A 277 -19.65 -5.28 7.66
N VAL A 278 -20.96 -5.43 7.97
CA VAL A 278 -21.50 -5.18 9.32
C VAL A 278 -20.92 -6.15 10.34
N GLN A 279 -20.89 -7.45 10.00
CA GLN A 279 -20.38 -8.49 10.91
C GLN A 279 -18.86 -8.35 11.10
N LEU A 280 -18.14 -8.02 10.04
CA LEU A 280 -16.69 -7.75 10.07
C LEU A 280 -16.36 -6.59 11.01
N LEU A 281 -17.08 -5.48 10.92
CA LEU A 281 -16.89 -4.34 11.82
C LEU A 281 -17.09 -4.74 13.28
N ARG A 282 -18.17 -5.49 13.58
CA ARG A 282 -18.42 -5.98 14.95
C ARG A 282 -17.28 -6.87 15.44
N ALA A 283 -16.83 -7.82 14.61
CA ALA A 283 -15.72 -8.71 14.95
C ALA A 283 -14.43 -7.94 15.29
N LEU A 284 -14.14 -6.85 14.55
CA LEU A 284 -12.96 -5.99 14.78
C LEU A 284 -13.09 -5.11 16.03
N GLN A 285 -14.30 -4.68 16.37
CA GLN A 285 -14.57 -3.83 17.54
C GLN A 285 -14.67 -4.62 18.85
N GLU A 286 -15.47 -5.70 18.82
CA GLU A 286 -15.79 -6.49 20.01
C GLU A 286 -14.74 -7.58 20.28
N ARG A 287 -13.85 -7.86 19.31
CA ARG A 287 -12.90 -8.98 19.38
C ARG A 287 -13.57 -10.33 19.56
N LYS A 288 -14.78 -10.47 19.04
CA LYS A 288 -15.61 -11.67 19.12
C LYS A 288 -16.29 -11.95 17.80
N ILE A 289 -16.48 -13.22 17.51
CA ILE A 289 -17.29 -13.68 16.37
C ILE A 289 -18.39 -14.62 16.86
N ARG A 290 -19.43 -14.76 16.04
CA ARG A 290 -20.51 -15.73 16.26
C ARG A 290 -20.71 -16.55 14.98
N PRO A 291 -20.47 -17.87 15.01
CA PRO A 291 -20.73 -18.75 13.87
C PRO A 291 -22.20 -18.71 13.44
N VAL A 292 -22.46 -18.86 12.15
CA VAL A 292 -23.82 -18.89 11.60
C VAL A 292 -24.62 -20.04 12.25
N GLY A 293 -25.83 -19.73 12.73
CA GLY A 293 -26.68 -20.70 13.43
C GLY A 293 -26.30 -20.95 14.88
N SER A 294 -25.27 -20.28 15.43
CA SER A 294 -24.85 -20.42 16.83
C SER A 294 -25.13 -19.16 17.64
N ASN A 295 -25.47 -19.31 18.91
CA ASN A 295 -25.54 -18.21 19.88
C ASN A 295 -24.24 -18.07 20.71
N LYS A 296 -23.27 -18.97 20.49
CA LYS A 296 -22.01 -18.95 21.22
C LYS A 296 -21.05 -17.93 20.59
N GLU A 297 -20.53 -17.03 21.42
CA GLU A 297 -19.46 -16.12 21.04
C GLU A 297 -18.10 -16.79 21.20
N ILE A 298 -17.18 -16.48 20.27
CA ILE A 298 -15.80 -16.97 20.26
C ILE A 298 -14.90 -15.75 20.29
N ASP A 299 -14.02 -15.65 21.28
CA ASP A 299 -13.03 -14.59 21.38
C ASP A 299 -11.96 -14.77 20.29
N ILE A 300 -11.59 -13.67 19.64
CA ILE A 300 -10.60 -13.63 18.58
C ILE A 300 -9.53 -12.57 18.85
N ASP A 301 -8.29 -12.91 18.55
CA ASP A 301 -7.16 -11.99 18.51
C ASP A 301 -6.48 -12.11 17.17
N ILE A 302 -6.85 -11.26 16.22
CA ILE A 302 -6.26 -11.23 14.89
C ILE A 302 -5.60 -9.88 14.59
N ARG A 303 -4.55 -9.90 13.77
CA ARG A 303 -4.09 -8.75 13.02
C ARG A 303 -4.72 -8.77 11.65
N LEU A 304 -5.29 -7.65 11.21
CA LEU A 304 -5.94 -7.55 9.92
C LEU A 304 -5.00 -6.89 8.89
N VAL A 305 -4.89 -7.51 7.72
CA VAL A 305 -4.28 -6.92 6.53
C VAL A 305 -5.29 -7.03 5.39
N CYS A 306 -5.62 -5.93 4.74
CA CYS A 306 -6.58 -5.89 3.63
C CYS A 306 -5.92 -5.46 2.34
N ALA A 307 -6.40 -5.95 1.21
CA ALA A 307 -5.96 -5.49 -0.10
C ALA A 307 -7.15 -5.24 -1.04
N THR A 308 -7.00 -4.26 -1.92
CA THR A 308 -7.97 -4.01 -3.00
C THR A 308 -7.32 -3.24 -4.15
N ASN A 309 -7.89 -3.36 -5.34
CA ASN A 309 -7.59 -2.52 -6.50
C ASN A 309 -8.61 -1.40 -6.69
N GLU A 310 -9.64 -1.32 -5.86
CA GLU A 310 -10.71 -0.36 -5.95
C GLU A 310 -10.48 0.86 -5.04
N ASN A 311 -11.07 1.99 -5.40
CA ASN A 311 -11.10 3.18 -4.56
C ASN A 311 -12.22 3.04 -3.50
N LEU A 312 -11.87 2.54 -2.32
CA LEU A 312 -12.84 2.35 -1.23
C LEU A 312 -13.49 3.67 -0.78
N ALA A 313 -12.79 4.80 -0.82
CA ALA A 313 -13.36 6.11 -0.47
C ALA A 313 -14.49 6.50 -1.45
N GLN A 314 -14.31 6.22 -2.74
CA GLN A 314 -15.37 6.40 -3.73
C GLN A 314 -16.55 5.45 -3.46
N ARG A 315 -16.28 4.19 -3.14
CA ARG A 315 -17.35 3.22 -2.81
C ARG A 315 -18.12 3.59 -1.54
N VAL A 316 -17.48 4.25 -0.58
CA VAL A 316 -18.15 4.85 0.58
C VAL A 316 -19.10 5.97 0.13
N ALA A 317 -18.63 6.88 -0.72
CA ALA A 317 -19.46 7.98 -1.26
C ALA A 317 -20.67 7.48 -2.08
N GLU A 318 -20.53 6.34 -2.77
CA GLU A 318 -21.58 5.65 -3.52
C GLU A 318 -22.54 4.82 -2.63
N GLY A 319 -22.26 4.68 -1.33
CA GLY A 319 -23.04 3.86 -0.41
C GLY A 319 -22.82 2.33 -0.54
N ASN A 320 -21.81 1.91 -1.32
CA ASN A 320 -21.48 0.50 -1.57
C ASN A 320 -20.50 -0.08 -0.53
N PHE A 321 -19.88 0.77 0.28
CA PHE A 321 -18.98 0.39 1.38
C PHE A 321 -19.27 1.25 2.61
N ARG A 322 -19.19 0.66 3.80
CA ARG A 322 -19.47 1.38 5.06
C ARG A 322 -18.30 2.26 5.44
N GLU A 323 -18.60 3.51 5.79
CA GLU A 323 -17.61 4.50 6.24
C GLU A 323 -16.91 4.08 7.53
N ASP A 324 -17.67 3.55 8.50
CA ASP A 324 -17.13 3.10 9.79
C ASP A 324 -16.15 1.92 9.64
N LEU A 325 -16.44 0.98 8.76
CA LEU A 325 -15.53 -0.12 8.41
C LEU A 325 -14.28 0.41 7.68
N TYR A 326 -14.46 1.32 6.71
CA TYR A 326 -13.34 1.93 5.99
C TYR A 326 -12.34 2.56 6.96
N HIS A 327 -12.81 3.37 7.91
CA HIS A 327 -11.93 3.98 8.91
C HIS A 327 -11.24 2.95 9.82
N ARG A 328 -11.91 1.82 10.13
CA ARG A 328 -11.34 0.78 10.99
C ARG A 328 -10.25 -0.05 10.31
N ILE A 329 -10.32 -0.25 9.00
CA ILE A 329 -9.32 -1.01 8.24
C ILE A 329 -8.19 -0.13 7.68
N ASN A 330 -8.43 1.17 7.55
CA ASN A 330 -7.50 2.13 6.96
C ASN A 330 -6.67 2.85 8.05
N GLU A 331 -6.10 2.09 9.01
CA GLU A 331 -5.19 2.64 10.02
C GLU A 331 -3.81 2.94 9.42
N PHE A 332 -3.36 2.13 8.44
CA PHE A 332 -2.13 2.36 7.68
C PHE A 332 -2.31 1.92 6.24
N THR A 333 -2.04 2.81 5.28
CA THR A 333 -2.17 2.50 3.85
C THR A 333 -0.82 2.32 3.19
N ILE A 334 -0.68 1.24 2.40
CA ILE A 334 0.46 0.98 1.52
C ILE A 334 -0.01 1.03 0.07
N TYR A 335 0.63 1.87 -0.74
CA TYR A 335 0.38 1.92 -2.19
C TYR A 335 1.39 1.07 -2.93
N MET A 336 0.89 0.12 -3.73
CA MET A 336 1.70 -0.73 -4.57
C MET A 336 2.08 -0.01 -5.86
N PRO A 337 3.36 0.18 -6.17
CA PRO A 337 3.76 0.71 -7.46
C PRO A 337 3.43 -0.28 -8.58
N GLU A 338 3.02 0.21 -9.73
CA GLU A 338 2.88 -0.60 -10.93
C GLU A 338 4.25 -1.05 -11.46
N LEU A 339 4.28 -2.14 -12.24
CA LEU A 339 5.54 -2.69 -12.74
C LEU A 339 6.30 -1.69 -13.62
N LYS A 340 5.58 -0.88 -14.43
CA LYS A 340 6.18 0.19 -15.25
C LYS A 340 6.95 1.24 -14.42
N ASP A 341 6.55 1.46 -13.17
CA ASP A 341 7.14 2.45 -12.27
C ASP A 341 8.31 1.88 -11.43
N ARG A 342 8.60 0.57 -11.59
CA ARG A 342 9.67 -0.14 -10.87
C ARG A 342 11.00 -0.22 -11.65
N GLY A 343 11.06 0.37 -12.86
CA GLY A 343 12.31 0.49 -13.62
C GLY A 343 13.08 -0.83 -13.81
N ALA A 344 14.28 -0.91 -13.27
CA ALA A 344 15.17 -2.07 -13.42
C ALA A 344 14.65 -3.36 -12.76
N ASP A 345 13.73 -3.26 -11.80
CA ASP A 345 13.16 -4.44 -11.15
C ASP A 345 12.40 -5.36 -12.13
N LEU A 346 11.94 -4.81 -13.26
CA LEU A 346 11.34 -5.60 -14.34
C LEU A 346 12.22 -6.79 -14.75
N PHE A 347 13.52 -6.56 -14.92
CA PHE A 347 14.47 -7.59 -15.33
C PHE A 347 14.72 -8.58 -14.20
N LEU A 348 14.80 -8.13 -12.96
CA LEU A 348 14.96 -8.99 -11.79
C LEU A 348 13.77 -9.96 -11.64
N PHE A 349 12.54 -9.44 -11.83
CA PHE A 349 11.34 -10.28 -11.80
C PHE A 349 11.27 -11.22 -13.01
N ALA A 350 11.65 -10.77 -14.21
CA ALA A 350 11.68 -11.61 -15.39
C ALA A 350 12.64 -12.80 -15.19
N ASP A 351 13.85 -12.56 -14.69
CA ASP A 351 14.84 -13.62 -14.42
C ASP A 351 14.35 -14.58 -13.33
N LEU A 352 13.69 -14.07 -12.29
CA LEU A 352 13.07 -14.93 -11.26
C LEU A 352 12.01 -15.86 -11.86
N PHE A 353 11.11 -15.31 -12.69
CA PHE A 353 10.03 -16.06 -13.29
C PHE A 353 10.54 -17.10 -14.32
N ILE A 354 11.61 -16.78 -15.06
CA ILE A 354 12.30 -17.75 -15.92
C ILE A 354 12.88 -18.91 -15.09
N LYS A 355 13.53 -18.61 -13.95
CA LYS A 355 14.04 -19.64 -13.03
C LYS A 355 12.93 -20.55 -12.48
N HIS A 356 11.79 -19.95 -12.11
CA HIS A 356 10.62 -20.71 -11.66
C HIS A 356 10.05 -21.57 -12.78
N ALA A 357 9.92 -21.00 -13.98
CA ALA A 357 9.43 -21.71 -15.16
C ALA A 357 10.38 -22.88 -15.55
N ASN A 358 11.69 -22.71 -15.48
CA ASN A 358 12.67 -23.76 -15.71
C ASN A 358 12.46 -24.95 -14.77
N LYS A 359 12.28 -24.66 -13.46
CA LYS A 359 12.03 -25.71 -12.45
C LYS A 359 10.71 -26.44 -12.72
N GLU A 360 9.65 -25.71 -13.04
CA GLU A 360 8.31 -26.26 -13.27
C GLU A 360 8.20 -27.04 -14.58
N LEU A 361 8.83 -26.52 -15.66
CA LEU A 361 8.71 -27.06 -17.02
C LEU A 361 9.88 -27.98 -17.39
N ASN A 362 10.81 -28.21 -16.45
CA ASN A 362 12.05 -28.95 -16.66
C ASN A 362 12.85 -28.46 -17.89
N ARG A 363 13.02 -27.11 -17.93
CA ARG A 363 13.78 -26.40 -18.98
C ARG A 363 15.08 -25.83 -18.37
N ASN A 364 15.98 -25.37 -19.24
CA ASN A 364 17.26 -24.78 -18.83
C ASN A 364 17.55 -23.52 -19.65
N VAL A 365 16.65 -22.56 -19.59
CA VAL A 365 16.78 -21.25 -20.23
C VAL A 365 17.55 -20.31 -19.29
N GLU A 366 18.59 -19.64 -19.79
CA GLU A 366 19.47 -18.80 -18.99
C GLU A 366 18.93 -17.38 -18.76
N GLY A 367 18.02 -16.92 -19.64
CA GLY A 367 17.41 -15.58 -19.55
C GLY A 367 16.87 -15.09 -20.88
N LEU A 368 16.76 -13.77 -20.99
CA LEU A 368 16.32 -13.06 -22.19
C LEU A 368 17.54 -12.60 -23.01
N ASP A 369 17.46 -12.63 -24.35
CA ASP A 369 18.44 -12.00 -25.21
C ASP A 369 18.35 -10.45 -25.16
N GLY A 370 19.30 -9.74 -25.81
CA GLY A 370 19.34 -8.27 -25.77
C GLY A 370 18.08 -7.62 -26.36
N LYS A 371 17.58 -8.14 -27.49
CA LYS A 371 16.39 -7.61 -28.16
C LYS A 371 15.10 -7.90 -27.39
N ALA A 372 15.01 -9.08 -26.77
CA ALA A 372 13.89 -9.41 -25.90
C ALA A 372 13.85 -8.53 -24.65
N LYS A 373 15.02 -8.16 -24.06
CA LYS A 373 15.11 -7.18 -22.97
C LYS A 373 14.59 -5.81 -23.38
N GLU A 374 14.96 -5.31 -24.55
CA GLU A 374 14.45 -4.04 -25.09
C GLU A 374 12.93 -4.11 -25.28
N ARG A 375 12.43 -5.22 -25.78
CA ARG A 375 10.99 -5.42 -26.02
C ARG A 375 10.17 -5.43 -24.75
N ILE A 376 10.62 -6.11 -23.68
CA ILE A 376 9.90 -6.11 -22.39
C ILE A 376 9.96 -4.75 -21.70
N ALA A 377 11.07 -3.99 -21.86
CA ALA A 377 11.22 -2.64 -21.31
C ALA A 377 10.26 -1.62 -21.98
N ALA A 378 9.95 -1.81 -23.26
CA ALA A 378 9.06 -0.95 -24.01
C ALA A 378 7.57 -1.23 -23.78
N TYR A 379 7.20 -2.29 -23.04
CA TYR A 379 5.82 -2.66 -22.79
C TYR A 379 5.32 -2.19 -21.42
N ASN A 380 4.07 -1.73 -21.33
CA ASN A 380 3.53 -1.10 -20.12
C ASN A 380 3.06 -2.06 -19.03
N TRP A 381 2.96 -3.36 -19.32
CA TRP A 381 2.57 -4.41 -18.37
C TRP A 381 1.27 -4.10 -17.61
N PRO A 382 0.12 -3.95 -18.27
CA PRO A 382 -1.15 -3.62 -17.60
C PRO A 382 -1.58 -4.66 -16.57
N GLY A 383 -1.22 -5.94 -16.75
CA GLY A 383 -1.43 -7.01 -15.78
C GLY A 383 -0.29 -7.19 -14.78
N ASN A 384 0.68 -6.26 -14.76
CA ASN A 384 1.78 -6.21 -13.80
C ASN A 384 2.57 -7.54 -13.70
N LEU A 385 2.97 -7.93 -12.48
CA LEU A 385 3.75 -9.16 -12.22
C LEU A 385 3.00 -10.44 -12.61
N ARG A 386 1.66 -10.45 -12.52
CA ARG A 386 0.87 -11.62 -12.95
C ARG A 386 0.99 -11.85 -14.46
N GLU A 387 0.92 -10.78 -15.24
CA GLU A 387 1.11 -10.82 -16.69
C GLU A 387 2.55 -11.19 -17.04
N LEU A 388 3.54 -10.55 -16.44
CA LEU A 388 4.95 -10.82 -16.66
C LEU A 388 5.27 -12.30 -16.39
N ASN A 389 4.81 -12.85 -15.26
CA ASN A 389 5.00 -14.26 -14.92
C ASN A 389 4.43 -15.21 -15.99
N ASN A 390 3.21 -14.93 -16.47
CA ASN A 390 2.56 -15.74 -17.49
C ASN A 390 3.30 -15.67 -18.84
N VAL A 391 3.82 -14.47 -19.21
CA VAL A 391 4.62 -14.30 -20.43
C VAL A 391 5.93 -15.05 -20.31
N MET A 392 6.67 -14.87 -19.22
CA MET A 392 7.97 -15.53 -19.00
C MET A 392 7.81 -17.06 -18.99
N LYS A 393 6.77 -17.57 -18.34
CA LYS A 393 6.48 -19.01 -18.31
C LYS A 393 6.22 -19.58 -19.72
N ARG A 394 5.40 -18.90 -20.53
CA ARG A 394 5.14 -19.31 -21.92
C ARG A 394 6.37 -19.18 -22.80
N ALA A 395 7.08 -18.07 -22.71
CA ALA A 395 8.30 -17.85 -23.47
C ALA A 395 9.39 -18.88 -23.13
N THR A 396 9.53 -19.27 -21.86
CA THR A 396 10.41 -20.36 -21.42
C THR A 396 10.01 -21.71 -22.03
N LEU A 397 8.71 -21.99 -22.14
CA LEU A 397 8.22 -23.21 -22.79
C LEU A 397 8.54 -23.24 -24.28
N LEU A 398 8.38 -22.09 -24.97
CA LEU A 398 8.59 -21.95 -26.41
C LEU A 398 10.07 -21.85 -26.80
N ALA A 399 10.94 -21.49 -25.85
CA ALA A 399 12.35 -21.30 -26.10
C ALA A 399 13.01 -22.56 -26.69
N THR A 400 13.68 -22.40 -27.83
CA THR A 400 14.42 -23.48 -28.53
C THR A 400 15.93 -23.44 -28.23
N GLY A 401 16.43 -22.30 -27.67
CA GLY A 401 17.82 -22.06 -27.34
C GLY A 401 18.07 -21.80 -25.85
N ARG A 402 19.29 -21.36 -25.53
CA ARG A 402 19.68 -20.97 -24.15
C ARG A 402 19.03 -19.67 -23.67
N TYR A 403 18.61 -18.81 -24.61
CA TYR A 403 17.97 -17.53 -24.30
C TYR A 403 16.63 -17.42 -25.00
N ILE A 404 15.70 -16.70 -24.39
CA ILE A 404 14.42 -16.35 -24.99
C ILE A 404 14.67 -15.19 -25.96
N GLY A 405 14.33 -15.38 -27.22
CA GLY A 405 14.38 -14.36 -28.25
C GLY A 405 13.09 -13.54 -28.37
N VAL A 406 13.11 -12.53 -29.23
CA VAL A 406 11.95 -11.68 -29.50
C VAL A 406 10.78 -12.47 -30.06
N THR A 407 11.04 -13.48 -30.93
CA THR A 407 9.99 -14.27 -31.59
C THR A 407 9.16 -15.07 -30.56
N GLU A 408 9.82 -15.79 -29.66
CA GLU A 408 9.18 -16.56 -28.59
C GLU A 408 8.44 -15.63 -27.61
N LEU A 409 9.03 -14.46 -27.32
CA LEU A 409 8.43 -13.45 -26.48
C LEU A 409 7.14 -12.87 -27.09
N GLU A 410 7.17 -12.47 -28.36
CA GLU A 410 6.00 -11.92 -29.07
C GLU A 410 4.88 -12.95 -29.22
N GLN A 411 5.21 -14.20 -29.53
CA GLN A 411 4.23 -15.28 -29.51
C GLN A 411 3.59 -15.46 -28.13
N SER A 412 4.36 -15.30 -27.06
CA SER A 412 3.86 -15.37 -25.68
C SER A 412 2.99 -14.17 -25.30
N MET A 413 3.27 -12.99 -25.86
CA MET A 413 2.51 -11.75 -25.63
C MET A 413 1.26 -11.67 -26.51
N ALA A 414 1.25 -12.22 -27.71
CA ALA A 414 0.11 -12.18 -28.64
C ALA A 414 -1.18 -12.80 -28.06
N HIS A 415 -1.04 -13.79 -27.17
CA HIS A 415 -2.17 -14.39 -26.44
C HIS A 415 -2.69 -13.55 -25.26
N ILE A 416 -2.02 -12.46 -24.93
CA ILE A 416 -2.39 -11.56 -23.80
C ILE A 416 -3.10 -10.30 -24.29
N GLN A 417 -3.01 -9.97 -25.59
CA GLN A 417 -3.92 -8.95 -26.06
C GLN A 417 -5.32 -9.48 -25.74
N PRO A 418 -6.03 -8.92 -24.75
CA PRO A 418 -7.45 -9.06 -24.74
C PRO A 418 -7.82 -8.53 -26.13
N GLN A 419 -8.53 -9.30 -26.94
CA GLN A 419 -9.50 -8.66 -27.78
C GLN A 419 -10.20 -7.68 -26.84
N ALA A 420 -9.86 -6.39 -26.97
CA ALA A 420 -10.44 -5.38 -26.12
C ALA A 420 -11.92 -5.73 -26.05
N PRO A 421 -12.49 -6.00 -24.87
CA PRO A 421 -13.92 -5.87 -24.79
C PRO A 421 -14.10 -4.42 -25.22
N THR A 422 -14.75 -4.24 -26.31
CA THR A 422 -15.21 -2.95 -26.79
C THR A 422 -16.22 -2.49 -25.77
N ALA A 423 -15.72 -2.09 -24.59
CA ALA A 423 -16.52 -1.49 -23.55
C ALA A 423 -17.00 -0.15 -24.09
N LEU A 424 -18.27 -0.15 -24.38
CA LEU A 424 -19.06 0.96 -24.85
C LEU A 424 -19.27 1.95 -23.69
N HIS A 425 -18.25 2.76 -23.34
CA HIS A 425 -18.35 3.70 -22.21
C HIS A 425 -18.04 5.16 -22.53
N ASP A 426 -17.57 5.49 -23.76
CA ASP A 426 -17.52 6.87 -24.22
C ASP A 426 -18.58 7.08 -25.31
N GLU A 427 -19.54 7.95 -25.06
CA GLU A 427 -20.71 8.11 -25.93
C GLU A 427 -20.35 8.52 -27.38
N GLU A 428 -19.34 9.34 -27.59
CA GLU A 428 -18.85 9.70 -28.94
C GLU A 428 -18.10 8.55 -29.64
N THR A 429 -17.31 7.78 -28.90
CA THR A 429 -16.60 6.60 -29.43
C THR A 429 -17.57 5.44 -29.68
N GLU A 430 -18.65 5.35 -28.92
CA GLU A 430 -19.70 4.32 -29.06
C GLU A 430 -20.45 4.48 -30.35
N LEU A 431 -20.87 5.71 -30.65
CA LEU A 431 -21.57 6.06 -31.90
C LEU A 431 -20.75 5.68 -33.14
N GLN A 432 -19.48 6.12 -33.19
CA GLN A 432 -18.56 5.85 -34.31
C GLN A 432 -18.33 4.34 -34.51
N ARG A 433 -18.28 3.56 -33.45
CA ARG A 433 -18.12 2.10 -33.51
C ARG A 433 -19.37 1.40 -34.03
N ILE A 434 -20.55 1.84 -33.61
CA ILE A 434 -21.83 1.32 -34.13
C ILE A 434 -21.94 1.61 -35.61
N GLU A 435 -21.62 2.82 -36.05
CA GLU A 435 -21.65 3.21 -37.49
C GLU A 435 -20.63 2.40 -38.31
N ALA A 436 -19.40 2.26 -37.82
CA ALA A 436 -18.36 1.47 -38.48
C ALA A 436 -18.76 -0.02 -38.61
N ALA A 437 -19.33 -0.60 -37.56
CA ALA A 437 -19.77 -2.00 -37.57
C ALA A 437 -20.99 -2.20 -38.52
N LEU A 438 -21.91 -1.25 -38.56
CA LEU A 438 -23.05 -1.26 -39.50
C LEU A 438 -22.57 -1.16 -40.96
N LYS A 439 -21.59 -0.26 -41.22
CA LYS A 439 -20.97 -0.11 -42.55
C LYS A 439 -20.21 -1.37 -42.95
N ALA A 440 -19.42 -1.98 -42.07
CA ALA A 440 -18.70 -3.24 -42.30
C ALA A 440 -19.65 -4.44 -42.50
N ALA A 441 -20.82 -4.41 -41.85
CA ALA A 441 -21.83 -5.44 -41.97
C ALA A 441 -22.79 -5.21 -43.17
N GLY A 442 -22.58 -4.19 -44.01
CA GLY A 442 -23.44 -3.86 -45.15
C GLY A 442 -24.90 -3.56 -44.74
N GLY A 443 -25.11 -2.92 -43.57
CA GLY A 443 -26.45 -2.61 -43.03
C GLY A 443 -27.12 -3.77 -42.27
N ASN A 444 -26.52 -4.96 -42.23
CA ASN A 444 -27.08 -6.11 -41.51
C ASN A 444 -26.88 -6.00 -40.00
N LYS A 445 -27.94 -5.65 -39.26
CA LYS A 445 -27.95 -5.41 -37.83
C LYS A 445 -27.54 -6.66 -37.00
N SER A 446 -27.84 -7.87 -37.47
CA SER A 446 -27.44 -9.11 -36.79
C SER A 446 -25.96 -9.35 -36.92
N LYS A 447 -25.37 -9.09 -38.09
CA LYS A 447 -23.94 -9.22 -38.34
C LYS A 447 -23.13 -8.11 -37.64
N ALA A 448 -23.71 -6.89 -37.59
CA ALA A 448 -23.10 -5.79 -36.82
C ALA A 448 -23.08 -6.06 -35.32
N ALA A 449 -24.14 -6.66 -34.76
CA ALA A 449 -24.18 -7.09 -33.35
C ALA A 449 -23.11 -8.15 -33.04
N GLN A 450 -22.89 -9.09 -33.95
CA GLN A 450 -21.78 -10.08 -33.80
C GLN A 450 -20.40 -9.43 -33.87
N LEU A 451 -20.20 -8.47 -34.77
CA LEU A 451 -18.92 -7.73 -34.88
C LEU A 451 -18.62 -6.89 -33.62
N LEU A 452 -19.66 -6.40 -32.96
CA LEU A 452 -19.55 -5.62 -31.72
C LEU A 452 -19.57 -6.50 -30.46
N ALA A 453 -19.70 -7.82 -30.60
CA ALA A 453 -19.81 -8.77 -29.49
C ALA A 453 -20.95 -8.42 -28.49
N VAL A 454 -22.06 -7.89 -29.01
CA VAL A 454 -23.27 -7.58 -28.23
C VAL A 454 -24.48 -8.33 -28.80
N ASP A 455 -25.51 -8.54 -27.96
CA ASP A 455 -26.73 -9.12 -28.46
C ASP A 455 -27.52 -8.12 -29.33
N ARG A 456 -28.35 -8.66 -30.24
CA ARG A 456 -29.11 -7.85 -31.22
C ARG A 456 -30.03 -6.84 -30.53
N LYS A 457 -30.60 -7.16 -29.36
CA LYS A 457 -31.52 -6.30 -28.62
C LYS A 457 -30.77 -5.10 -28.02
N THR A 458 -29.58 -5.34 -27.50
CA THR A 458 -28.68 -4.29 -26.97
C THR A 458 -28.24 -3.34 -28.08
N LEU A 459 -27.83 -3.86 -29.25
CA LEU A 459 -27.51 -3.00 -30.41
C LEU A 459 -28.70 -2.16 -30.83
N TYR A 460 -29.91 -2.74 -30.88
CA TYR A 460 -31.12 -2.03 -31.28
C TYR A 460 -31.49 -0.90 -30.31
N ASN A 461 -31.37 -1.15 -29.01
CA ASN A 461 -31.59 -0.14 -27.97
C ASN A 461 -30.60 1.02 -28.08
N LYS A 462 -29.33 0.72 -28.37
CA LYS A 462 -28.28 1.72 -28.53
C LYS A 462 -28.45 2.52 -29.82
N MET A 463 -28.79 1.89 -30.93
CA MET A 463 -29.14 2.60 -32.16
C MET A 463 -30.31 3.56 -31.95
N LYS A 464 -31.34 3.13 -31.22
CA LYS A 464 -32.47 3.99 -30.86
C LYS A 464 -32.08 5.17 -29.96
N LYS A 465 -31.14 4.95 -29.03
CA LYS A 465 -30.60 6.00 -28.16
C LYS A 465 -29.86 7.08 -28.95
N TYR A 466 -29.10 6.69 -29.97
CA TYR A 466 -28.29 7.59 -30.80
C TYR A 466 -28.96 8.07 -32.08
N GLY A 467 -30.24 7.68 -32.34
CA GLY A 467 -31.01 8.15 -33.47
C GLY A 467 -30.60 7.58 -34.85
N ILE A 468 -29.97 6.36 -34.87
CA ILE A 468 -29.51 5.65 -36.07
C ILE A 468 -30.51 4.54 -36.46
#